data_00c7fffca682238b3dba268918d0fd12
#
_entry.id   00c7fffca682238b3dba268918d0fd12
#
_cell.length_a   1.000
_cell.length_b   1.000
_cell.length_c   1.000
_cell.angle_alpha   90.00
_cell.angle_beta   90.00
_cell.angle_gamma   90.00
#
_symmetry.space_group_name_H-M   'P 1'
#
loop_
_entity.id
_entity.type
_entity.pdbx_description
1 polymer ?
#
loop_
_entity_poly.entity_id
_entity_poly.type
_entity_poly.pdbx_seq_one_letter_code
_entity_poly.pdbx_strand_id
1 'polypeptide(L)'
;FPAQTVRDNLLLAVQAHSGSSFRFLQPRSQAAELYAKADQLAERVGLQHSLAETAGALPHGAQRTLDVALALAASPKLLLLDEPMAGMGPDESQQMVQLIEALRKDMAVLLIEHDMEAVFRLADRISVLVYGRVLTAGKPDEIRNHPEVQAVYLGTETLETIA
;
A
#
# COMPACT_ATOMS: atom_id res chain seq x y z
N PHE A 1 13.12 -5.27 -8.58
CA PHE A 1 14.06 -5.37 -9.72
C PHE A 1 13.40 -4.77 -10.97
N PRO A 2 13.69 -3.49 -11.34
CA PRO A 2 12.97 -2.78 -12.40
C PRO A 2 13.17 -3.40 -13.80
N ALA A 3 14.26 -4.11 -14.03
CA ALA A 3 14.56 -4.76 -15.32
C ALA A 3 13.86 -6.14 -15.48
N GLN A 4 13.27 -6.67 -14.43
CA GLN A 4 12.55 -7.94 -14.46
C GLN A 4 11.05 -7.71 -14.67
N THR A 5 10.33 -8.77 -15.07
CA THR A 5 8.88 -8.69 -15.19
C THR A 5 8.21 -8.57 -13.82
N VAL A 6 6.94 -8.13 -13.80
CA VAL A 6 6.09 -8.14 -12.58
C VAL A 6 6.07 -9.54 -11.97
N ARG A 7 5.83 -10.57 -12.80
CA ARG A 7 5.80 -11.97 -12.35
C ARG A 7 7.11 -12.40 -11.73
N ASP A 8 8.26 -12.05 -12.33
CA ASP A 8 9.58 -12.44 -11.80
C ASP A 8 9.84 -11.79 -10.45
N ASN A 9 9.48 -10.52 -10.28
CA ASN A 9 9.57 -9.82 -9.01
C ASN A 9 8.74 -10.51 -7.92
N LEU A 10 7.49 -10.86 -8.22
CA LEU A 10 6.61 -11.57 -7.29
C LEU A 10 7.11 -12.97 -6.97
N LEU A 11 7.61 -13.71 -7.97
CA LEU A 11 8.23 -15.03 -7.77
C LEU A 11 9.42 -14.97 -6.80
N LEU A 12 10.30 -14.00 -6.99
CA LEU A 12 11.46 -13.80 -6.10
C LEU A 12 11.01 -13.50 -4.67
N ALA A 13 10.01 -12.65 -4.49
CA ALA A 13 9.46 -12.33 -3.18
C ALA A 13 8.82 -13.56 -2.50
N VAL A 14 8.00 -14.32 -3.21
CA VAL A 14 7.37 -15.56 -2.70
C VAL A 14 8.43 -16.61 -2.36
N GLN A 15 9.44 -16.77 -3.22
CA GLN A 15 10.53 -17.75 -3.01
C GLN A 15 11.35 -17.40 -1.77
N ALA A 16 11.67 -16.11 -1.55
CA ALA A 16 12.43 -15.66 -0.38
C ALA A 16 11.76 -16.06 0.95
N HIS A 17 10.42 -16.12 0.98
CA HIS A 17 9.65 -16.45 2.18
C HIS A 17 9.25 -17.94 2.28
N SER A 18 9.49 -18.73 1.22
CA SER A 18 9.13 -20.16 1.20
C SER A 18 10.14 -21.07 1.91
N GLY A 19 11.23 -20.53 2.46
CA GLY A 19 12.30 -21.29 3.11
C GLY A 19 13.15 -22.14 2.16
N SER A 20 12.90 -22.05 0.85
CA SER A 20 13.57 -22.87 -0.19
C SER A 20 14.65 -22.13 -0.99
N SER A 21 15.11 -20.98 -0.50
CA SER A 21 16.00 -20.02 -1.20
C SER A 21 17.34 -20.59 -1.72
N PHE A 22 17.77 -21.76 -1.26
CA PHE A 22 19.06 -22.37 -1.65
C PHE A 22 18.94 -23.76 -2.30
N ARG A 23 17.75 -24.20 -2.69
CA ARG A 23 17.57 -25.50 -3.35
C ARG A 23 17.68 -25.35 -4.87
N PHE A 24 18.87 -25.60 -5.43
CA PHE A 24 19.14 -25.60 -6.89
C PHE A 24 18.38 -26.65 -7.70
N LEU A 25 17.76 -27.63 -7.05
CA LEU A 25 16.97 -28.70 -7.66
C LEU A 25 15.59 -28.73 -7.02
N GLN A 26 14.70 -27.83 -7.45
CA GLN A 26 13.30 -27.88 -7.03
C GLN A 26 12.49 -28.86 -7.90
N PRO A 27 11.63 -29.70 -7.31
CA PRO A 27 10.65 -30.49 -8.09
C PRO A 27 9.74 -29.56 -8.89
N ARG A 28 9.33 -29.96 -10.09
CA ARG A 28 8.41 -29.21 -10.96
C ARG A 28 7.11 -28.79 -10.26
N SER A 29 6.63 -29.60 -9.31
CA SER A 29 5.44 -29.31 -8.51
C SER A 29 5.63 -28.07 -7.61
N GLN A 30 6.81 -27.92 -6.99
CA GLN A 30 7.13 -26.75 -6.16
C GLN A 30 7.23 -25.47 -6.99
N ALA A 31 7.80 -25.55 -8.19
CA ALA A 31 7.84 -24.43 -9.12
C ALA A 31 6.40 -23.98 -9.47
N ALA A 32 5.50 -24.89 -9.79
CA ALA A 32 4.12 -24.57 -10.11
C ALA A 32 3.38 -23.88 -8.95
N GLU A 33 3.61 -24.29 -7.70
CA GLU A 33 3.05 -23.63 -6.51
C GLU A 33 3.55 -22.19 -6.34
N LEU A 34 4.84 -21.94 -6.60
CA LEU A 34 5.41 -20.59 -6.52
C LEU A 34 4.79 -19.66 -7.58
N TYR A 35 4.63 -20.17 -8.82
CA TYR A 35 3.96 -19.41 -9.88
C TYR A 35 2.51 -19.11 -9.52
N ALA A 36 1.77 -20.09 -9.00
CA ALA A 36 0.38 -19.90 -8.58
C ALA A 36 0.25 -18.84 -7.48
N LYS A 37 1.16 -18.84 -6.49
CA LYS A 37 1.19 -17.82 -5.44
C LYS A 37 1.53 -16.43 -5.98
N ALA A 38 2.47 -16.33 -6.91
CA ALA A 38 2.81 -15.06 -7.56
C ALA A 38 1.62 -14.49 -8.36
N ASP A 39 0.94 -15.35 -9.12
CA ASP A 39 -0.24 -14.98 -9.89
C ASP A 39 -1.41 -14.56 -8.96
N GLN A 40 -1.64 -15.27 -7.85
CA GLN A 40 -2.63 -14.90 -6.83
C GLN A 40 -2.31 -13.54 -6.18
N LEU A 41 -1.03 -13.25 -5.90
CA LEU A 41 -0.64 -11.92 -5.39
C LEU A 41 -0.93 -10.82 -6.41
N ALA A 42 -0.61 -11.05 -7.67
CA ALA A 42 -0.91 -10.09 -8.74
C ALA A 42 -2.42 -9.85 -8.87
N GLU A 43 -3.24 -10.90 -8.81
CA GLU A 43 -4.70 -10.79 -8.84
C GLU A 43 -5.22 -10.02 -7.62
N ARG A 44 -4.69 -10.30 -6.42
CA ARG A 44 -5.09 -9.64 -5.18
C ARG A 44 -4.90 -8.12 -5.21
N VAL A 45 -3.87 -7.64 -5.94
CA VAL A 45 -3.56 -6.21 -6.05
C VAL A 45 -3.99 -5.59 -7.40
N GLY A 46 -4.61 -6.38 -8.30
CA GLY A 46 -5.09 -5.88 -9.59
C GLY A 46 -4.03 -5.81 -10.71
N LEU A 47 -2.88 -6.49 -10.55
CA LEU A 47 -1.79 -6.52 -11.54
C LEU A 47 -1.78 -7.77 -12.43
N GLN A 48 -2.85 -8.58 -12.44
CA GLN A 48 -2.91 -9.84 -13.20
C GLN A 48 -2.71 -9.66 -14.71
N HIS A 49 -3.05 -8.49 -15.26
CA HIS A 49 -2.89 -8.21 -16.69
C HIS A 49 -1.50 -7.68 -17.06
N SER A 50 -0.71 -7.26 -16.07
CA SER A 50 0.64 -6.70 -16.25
C SER A 50 1.77 -7.68 -15.91
N LEU A 51 1.48 -8.95 -15.67
CA LEU A 51 2.45 -9.96 -15.23
C LEU A 51 3.67 -10.11 -16.14
N ALA A 52 3.49 -9.93 -17.45
CA ALA A 52 4.56 -10.01 -18.44
C ALA A 52 5.28 -8.68 -18.70
N GLU A 53 4.78 -7.57 -18.14
CA GLU A 53 5.39 -6.26 -18.31
C GLU A 53 6.63 -6.13 -17.42
N THR A 54 7.63 -5.36 -17.90
CA THR A 54 8.80 -5.01 -17.11
C THR A 54 8.39 -4.05 -15.98
N ALA A 55 8.76 -4.35 -14.74
CA ALA A 55 8.34 -3.57 -13.58
C ALA A 55 8.69 -2.07 -13.69
N GLY A 56 9.88 -1.74 -14.25
CA GLY A 56 10.28 -0.35 -14.45
C GLY A 56 9.53 0.37 -15.58
N ALA A 57 8.78 -0.33 -16.42
CA ALA A 57 7.98 0.25 -17.50
C ALA A 57 6.52 0.50 -17.08
N LEU A 58 6.10 0.02 -15.92
CA LEU A 58 4.77 0.25 -15.38
C LEU A 58 4.51 1.75 -15.12
N PRO A 59 3.26 2.22 -15.24
CA PRO A 59 2.84 3.51 -14.67
C PRO A 59 3.21 3.60 -13.18
N HIS A 60 3.41 4.83 -12.68
CA HIS A 60 3.89 5.05 -11.31
C HIS A 60 2.97 4.39 -10.25
N GLY A 61 1.65 4.53 -10.38
CA GLY A 61 0.68 3.90 -9.48
C GLY A 61 0.78 2.37 -9.49
N ALA A 62 0.98 1.75 -10.67
CA ALA A 62 1.16 0.31 -10.78
C ALA A 62 2.49 -0.17 -10.17
N GLN A 63 3.56 0.63 -10.23
CA GLN A 63 4.81 0.35 -9.53
C GLN A 63 4.60 0.35 -8.02
N ARG A 64 3.90 1.34 -7.46
CA ARG A 64 3.53 1.39 -6.03
C ARG A 64 2.65 0.22 -5.62
N THR A 65 1.71 -0.18 -6.48
CA THR A 65 0.89 -1.37 -6.26
C THR A 65 1.75 -2.64 -6.23
N LEU A 66 2.77 -2.73 -7.10
CA LEU A 66 3.73 -3.83 -7.07
C LEU A 66 4.54 -3.85 -5.76
N ASP A 67 4.96 -2.69 -5.23
CA ASP A 67 5.66 -2.62 -3.94
C ASP A 67 4.80 -3.19 -2.81
N VAL A 68 3.49 -2.87 -2.79
CA VAL A 68 2.53 -3.46 -1.85
C VAL A 68 2.44 -4.98 -2.04
N ALA A 69 2.35 -5.47 -3.28
CA ALA A 69 2.29 -6.90 -3.56
C ALA A 69 3.54 -7.65 -3.09
N LEU A 70 4.73 -7.06 -3.25
CA LEU A 70 5.99 -7.62 -2.76
C LEU A 70 5.99 -7.75 -1.23
N ALA A 71 5.47 -6.75 -0.51
CA ALA A 71 5.32 -6.81 0.95
C ALA A 71 4.32 -7.90 1.37
N LEU A 72 3.24 -8.11 0.62
CA LEU A 72 2.23 -9.15 0.88
C LEU A 72 2.77 -10.57 0.69
N ALA A 73 3.84 -10.77 -0.08
CA ALA A 73 4.47 -12.09 -0.30
C ALA A 73 4.96 -12.72 1.03
N ALA A 74 5.28 -11.90 2.03
CA ALA A 74 5.65 -12.34 3.38
C ALA A 74 4.47 -12.81 4.23
N SER A 75 3.22 -12.72 3.74
CA SER A 75 1.99 -12.96 4.51
C SER A 75 1.99 -12.19 5.85
N PRO A 76 2.20 -10.88 5.86
CA PRO A 76 2.39 -10.10 7.07
C PRO A 76 1.09 -10.02 7.89
N LYS A 77 1.24 -9.91 9.23
CA LYS A 77 0.13 -9.56 10.13
C LYS A 77 -0.07 -8.05 10.26
N LEU A 78 0.96 -7.29 9.96
CA LEU A 78 0.99 -5.83 9.96
C LEU A 78 1.70 -5.34 8.71
N LEU A 79 1.03 -4.48 7.95
CA LEU A 79 1.57 -3.80 6.78
C LEU A 79 1.86 -2.34 7.13
N LEU A 80 3.07 -1.88 6.85
CA LEU A 80 3.50 -0.50 7.04
C LEU A 80 3.55 0.18 5.67
N LEU A 81 2.80 1.26 5.51
CA LEU A 81 2.74 2.04 4.27
C LEU A 81 3.09 3.49 4.58
N ASP A 82 4.14 3.99 3.94
CA ASP A 82 4.62 5.36 4.07
C ASP A 82 4.36 6.11 2.76
N GLU A 83 3.41 7.03 2.79
CA GLU A 83 2.93 7.83 1.66
C GLU A 83 2.69 7.00 0.37
N PRO A 84 1.89 5.91 0.43
CA PRO A 84 1.71 5.04 -0.73
C PRO A 84 1.06 5.73 -1.93
N MET A 85 0.36 6.85 -1.72
CA MET A 85 -0.32 7.61 -2.77
C MET A 85 0.50 8.80 -3.30
N ALA A 86 1.72 9.02 -2.78
CA ALA A 86 2.56 10.13 -3.22
C ALA A 86 2.86 10.07 -4.72
N GLY A 87 2.57 11.18 -5.43
CA GLY A 87 2.82 11.30 -6.87
C GLY A 87 1.83 10.59 -7.78
N MET A 88 0.76 10.01 -7.24
CA MET A 88 -0.33 9.40 -8.00
C MET A 88 -1.34 10.44 -8.48
N GLY A 89 -1.96 10.17 -9.64
CA GLY A 89 -3.15 10.90 -10.07
C GLY A 89 -4.41 10.49 -9.24
N PRO A 90 -5.52 11.25 -9.36
CA PRO A 90 -6.72 10.97 -8.58
C PRO A 90 -7.27 9.54 -8.73
N ASP A 91 -7.28 9.02 -9.96
CA ASP A 91 -7.79 7.67 -10.24
C ASP A 91 -6.89 6.59 -9.63
N GLU A 92 -5.56 6.76 -9.71
CA GLU A 92 -4.59 5.84 -9.14
C GLU A 92 -4.64 5.86 -7.60
N SER A 93 -4.77 7.05 -7.00
CA SER A 93 -4.95 7.22 -5.55
C SER A 93 -6.22 6.52 -5.07
N GLN A 94 -7.33 6.67 -5.80
CA GLN A 94 -8.58 5.98 -5.47
C GLN A 94 -8.44 4.46 -5.55
N GLN A 95 -7.73 3.93 -6.53
CA GLN A 95 -7.44 2.49 -6.64
C GLN A 95 -6.59 2.00 -5.46
N MET A 96 -5.57 2.77 -5.05
CA MET A 96 -4.74 2.45 -3.89
C MET A 96 -5.57 2.46 -2.60
N VAL A 97 -6.45 3.44 -2.40
CA VAL A 97 -7.39 3.48 -1.27
C VAL A 97 -8.26 2.23 -1.23
N GLN A 98 -8.84 1.82 -2.37
CA GLN A 98 -9.66 0.60 -2.45
C GLN A 98 -8.86 -0.67 -2.14
N LEU A 99 -7.60 -0.75 -2.59
CA LEU A 99 -6.70 -1.84 -2.27
C LEU A 99 -6.45 -1.90 -0.75
N ILE A 100 -6.10 -0.79 -0.12
CA ILE A 100 -5.86 -0.72 1.33
C ILE A 100 -7.14 -1.08 2.10
N GLU A 101 -8.32 -0.62 1.66
CA GLU A 101 -9.62 -1.00 2.25
C GLU A 101 -9.88 -2.51 2.19
N ALA A 102 -9.46 -3.17 1.12
CA ALA A 102 -9.56 -4.62 1.02
C ALA A 102 -8.58 -5.33 1.98
N LEU A 103 -7.33 -4.86 2.03
CA LEU A 103 -6.26 -5.46 2.83
C LEU A 103 -6.49 -5.36 4.34
N ARG A 104 -7.05 -4.21 4.83
CA ARG A 104 -7.32 -4.01 6.25
C ARG A 104 -8.34 -4.98 6.87
N LYS A 105 -9.06 -5.74 6.05
CA LYS A 105 -9.98 -6.79 6.50
C LYS A 105 -9.23 -8.03 7.00
N ASP A 106 -8.03 -8.26 6.45
CA ASP A 106 -7.25 -9.47 6.70
C ASP A 106 -6.05 -9.23 7.62
N MET A 107 -5.59 -7.97 7.74
CA MET A 107 -4.38 -7.62 8.49
C MET A 107 -4.46 -6.21 9.07
N ALA A 108 -3.62 -5.93 10.06
CA ALA A 108 -3.43 -4.56 10.54
C ALA A 108 -2.64 -3.75 9.50
N VAL A 109 -3.03 -2.48 9.30
CA VAL A 109 -2.31 -1.54 8.44
C VAL A 109 -1.94 -0.32 9.25
N LEU A 110 -0.66 0.05 9.25
CA LEU A 110 -0.18 1.35 9.72
C LEU A 110 0.13 2.20 8.49
N LEU A 111 -0.66 3.25 8.30
CA LEU A 111 -0.58 4.17 7.18
C LEU A 111 -0.03 5.51 7.65
N ILE A 112 1.00 6.01 6.99
CA ILE A 112 1.47 7.39 7.11
C ILE A 112 1.03 8.10 5.83
N GLU A 113 0.23 9.12 5.97
CA GLU A 113 -0.31 9.90 4.86
C GLU A 113 -0.59 11.34 5.27
N HIS A 114 -0.54 12.23 4.29
CA HIS A 114 -0.93 13.63 4.44
C HIS A 114 -2.20 13.98 3.65
N ASP A 115 -2.71 13.07 2.82
CA ASP A 115 -4.04 13.17 2.21
C ASP A 115 -5.11 12.87 3.26
N MET A 116 -5.73 13.93 3.77
CA MET A 116 -6.71 13.83 4.86
C MET A 116 -7.98 13.07 4.42
N GLU A 117 -8.38 13.14 3.15
CA GLU A 117 -9.55 12.42 2.66
C GLU A 117 -9.30 10.91 2.73
N ALA A 118 -8.17 10.45 2.22
CA ALA A 118 -7.75 9.06 2.31
C ALA A 118 -7.61 8.59 3.76
N VAL A 119 -6.97 9.41 4.62
CA VAL A 119 -6.79 9.07 6.04
C VAL A 119 -8.14 8.91 6.74
N PHE A 120 -9.09 9.84 6.59
CA PHE A 120 -10.41 9.74 7.22
C PHE A 120 -11.23 8.58 6.70
N ARG A 121 -11.03 8.19 5.45
CA ARG A 121 -11.72 7.05 4.85
C ARG A 121 -11.16 5.70 5.34
N LEU A 122 -9.84 5.61 5.50
CA LEU A 122 -9.15 4.35 5.76
C LEU A 122 -8.95 4.05 7.25
N ALA A 123 -8.79 5.05 8.10
CA ALA A 123 -8.34 4.85 9.46
C ALA A 123 -9.47 4.48 10.43
N ASP A 124 -9.21 3.53 11.34
CA ASP A 124 -10.02 3.29 12.53
C ASP A 124 -9.58 4.19 13.69
N ARG A 125 -8.29 4.58 13.68
CA ARG A 125 -7.68 5.49 14.66
C ARG A 125 -6.60 6.31 13.97
N ILE A 126 -6.57 7.60 14.27
CA ILE A 126 -5.62 8.57 13.72
C ILE A 126 -4.75 9.12 14.85
N SER A 127 -3.45 9.20 14.60
CA SER A 127 -2.49 9.94 15.43
C SER A 127 -1.94 11.09 14.61
N VAL A 128 -2.14 12.32 15.07
CA VAL A 128 -1.68 13.54 14.39
C VAL A 128 -0.30 13.90 14.91
N LEU A 129 0.68 13.98 13.99
CA LEU A 129 2.05 14.37 14.29
C LEU A 129 2.31 15.80 13.83
N VAL A 130 2.88 16.61 14.74
CA VAL A 130 3.31 17.98 14.44
C VAL A 130 4.72 18.16 14.98
N TYR A 131 5.66 18.56 14.14
CA TYR A 131 7.08 18.73 14.50
C TYR A 131 7.67 17.52 15.27
N GLY A 132 7.34 16.28 14.81
CA GLY A 132 7.86 15.05 15.42
C GLY A 132 7.25 14.67 16.78
N ARG A 133 6.17 15.31 17.19
CA ARG A 133 5.43 15.00 18.42
C ARG A 133 3.98 14.67 18.11
N VAL A 134 3.42 13.71 18.85
CA VAL A 134 1.99 13.41 18.76
C VAL A 134 1.22 14.53 19.42
N LEU A 135 0.45 15.28 18.62
CA LEU A 135 -0.44 16.35 19.08
C LEU A 135 -1.68 15.73 19.75
N THR A 136 -2.31 14.79 19.07
CA THR A 136 -3.52 14.11 19.54
C THR A 136 -3.66 12.75 18.86
N ALA A 137 -4.49 11.88 19.43
CA ALA A 137 -4.85 10.60 18.82
C ALA A 137 -6.27 10.21 19.21
N GLY A 138 -7.07 9.78 18.21
CA GLY A 138 -8.49 9.46 18.44
C GLY A 138 -9.12 8.78 17.23
N LYS A 139 -10.44 8.63 17.26
CA LYS A 139 -11.23 8.19 16.10
C LYS A 139 -11.30 9.29 15.04
N PRO A 140 -11.58 8.95 13.78
CA PRO A 140 -11.66 9.94 12.69
C PRO A 140 -12.54 11.15 13.01
N ASP A 141 -13.73 10.95 13.58
CA ASP A 141 -14.65 12.04 13.91
C ASP A 141 -14.12 12.94 15.03
N GLU A 142 -13.40 12.38 16.02
CA GLU A 142 -12.78 13.13 17.10
C GLU A 142 -11.65 14.02 16.55
N ILE A 143 -10.84 13.46 15.65
CA ILE A 143 -9.72 14.17 15.02
C ILE A 143 -10.21 15.26 14.08
N ARG A 144 -11.24 14.99 13.27
CA ARG A 144 -11.81 15.98 12.35
C ARG A 144 -12.33 17.22 13.09
N ASN A 145 -12.89 17.04 14.28
CA ASN A 145 -13.45 18.14 15.08
C ASN A 145 -12.46 18.73 16.10
N HIS A 146 -11.21 18.27 16.13
CA HIS A 146 -10.23 18.73 17.09
C HIS A 146 -9.73 20.15 16.71
N PRO A 147 -9.85 21.18 17.58
CA PRO A 147 -9.55 22.57 17.21
C PRO A 147 -8.11 22.78 16.72
N GLU A 148 -7.13 22.17 17.37
CA GLU A 148 -5.72 22.33 16.98
C GLU A 148 -5.41 21.60 15.66
N VAL A 149 -6.09 20.48 15.36
CA VAL A 149 -5.95 19.79 14.07
C VAL A 149 -6.54 20.64 12.96
N GLN A 150 -7.72 21.22 13.19
CA GLN A 150 -8.34 22.16 12.25
C GLN A 150 -7.44 23.35 11.96
N ALA A 151 -6.82 23.92 12.99
CA ALA A 151 -5.93 25.06 12.82
C ALA A 151 -4.65 24.73 12.02
N VAL A 152 -4.10 23.53 12.18
CA VAL A 152 -2.83 23.13 11.56
C VAL A 152 -3.02 22.54 10.16
N TYR A 153 -4.05 21.71 9.94
CA TYR A 153 -4.20 20.92 8.72
C TYR A 153 -5.43 21.30 7.88
N LEU A 154 -6.49 21.83 8.50
CA LEU A 154 -7.74 22.16 7.81
C LEU A 154 -7.96 23.68 7.71
N GLY A 155 -7.19 24.47 8.41
CA GLY A 155 -7.32 25.94 8.46
C GLY A 155 -6.90 26.67 7.19
N THR A 156 -6.34 25.98 6.19
CA THR A 156 -5.99 26.57 4.89
C THR A 156 -7.13 26.50 3.87
N GLU A 157 -8.08 25.60 4.01
CA GLU A 157 -9.20 25.48 3.05
C GLU A 157 -10.39 26.39 3.37
N THR A 158 -10.53 26.82 4.64
CA THR A 158 -11.67 27.64 5.07
C THR A 158 -11.51 29.13 4.76
N LEU A 159 -10.32 29.61 4.42
CA LEU A 159 -10.06 31.02 4.12
C LEU A 159 -10.24 31.40 2.65
N GLU A 160 -10.25 30.46 1.72
CA GLU A 160 -10.47 30.74 0.29
C GLU A 160 -11.95 30.73 -0.14
N THR A 161 -12.87 30.32 0.75
CA THR A 161 -14.31 30.26 0.43
C THR A 161 -15.07 31.50 0.93
N ILE A 162 -14.41 32.45 1.58
CA ILE A 162 -15.04 33.68 2.14
C ILE A 162 -14.40 34.98 1.56
N ALA A 163 -13.84 34.92 0.36
CA ALA A 163 -13.37 36.12 -0.35
C ALA A 163 -14.15 36.32 -1.66
#